data_b034e6430327bbde48567c2529806100
#
_entry.id   b034e6430327bbde48567c2529806100
#
_cell.length_a   1.000
_cell.length_b   1.000
_cell.length_c   1.000
_cell.angle_alpha   90.00
_cell.angle_beta   90.00
_cell.angle_gamma   90.00
#
_symmetry.space_group_name_H-M   'P 1'
#
loop_
_entity.id
_entity.type
_entity.pdbx_description
1 polymer ?
#
loop_
_entity_poly.entity_id
_entity_poly.type
_entity_poly.pdbx_seq_one_letter_code
_entity_poly.pdbx_strand_id
1 'polypeptide(L)'
;TQRYEVVVDNDNSNYLQGSYSEIINNAKFEIITGNESGFAYNNEYYTDRQNPFLDGTYRVMKASHHATSQVEWHPNFPENGWYWVSVAYHTEDNSVPDAHYTVRHSAGTTSFTVNQKMGGGTWIYLGKFYFNKDDDNAVILTNVSDHHGVITADAVRFGGGMGNIARRPADQEVFNALSDPSKRKNALSSFTKNVSETSGQARFWEGARYWLQWAGAPYNVFSFSEGLNDYVDDYSCRGLWVNWLNYGSANVPDSTGLNIPIDLSFAFHSDAGCKLDTV
;
A
#
# COMPACT_ATOMS: atom_id res chain seq x y z
N THR A 1 17.70 -12.48 -2.58
CA THR A 1 16.32 -12.32 -3.13
C THR A 1 15.39 -12.65 -1.98
N GLN A 2 14.61 -11.67 -1.54
CA GLN A 2 13.70 -11.86 -0.43
C GLN A 2 12.47 -12.62 -0.90
N ARG A 3 12.22 -13.78 -0.31
CA ARG A 3 11.12 -14.68 -0.70
C ARG A 3 9.85 -14.44 0.10
N TYR A 4 9.95 -13.74 1.23
CA TYR A 4 8.89 -13.67 2.21
C TYR A 4 8.31 -12.26 2.30
N GLU A 5 7.01 -12.23 2.43
CA GLU A 5 6.23 -11.07 2.81
C GLU A 5 5.55 -11.37 4.14
N VAL A 6 5.67 -10.44 5.08
CA VAL A 6 5.01 -10.50 6.38
C VAL A 6 4.14 -9.26 6.50
N VAL A 7 2.84 -9.43 6.70
CA VAL A 7 1.90 -8.34 6.91
C VAL A 7 1.29 -8.48 8.30
N VAL A 8 1.39 -7.43 9.09
CA VAL A 8 0.74 -7.33 10.40
C VAL A 8 -0.33 -6.27 10.31
N ASP A 9 -1.56 -6.65 10.60
CA ASP A 9 -2.77 -5.88 10.40
C ASP A 9 -3.50 -5.66 11.74
N ASN A 10 -4.20 -4.53 11.89
CA ASN A 10 -4.97 -4.25 13.10
C ASN A 10 -6.21 -5.15 13.24
N ASP A 11 -6.74 -5.68 12.15
CA ASP A 11 -7.91 -6.56 12.15
C ASP A 11 -7.59 -8.00 12.59
N ASN A 12 -6.31 -8.29 12.89
CA ASN A 12 -5.87 -9.62 13.33
C ASN A 12 -6.35 -10.71 12.36
N SER A 13 -6.23 -10.45 11.06
CA SER A 13 -6.67 -11.34 10.00
C SER A 13 -6.04 -12.74 10.15
N ASN A 14 -6.65 -13.77 9.57
CA ASN A 14 -6.29 -15.19 9.67
C ASN A 14 -4.84 -15.55 9.25
N TYR A 15 -4.08 -14.58 8.79
CA TYR A 15 -2.65 -14.67 8.51
C TYR A 15 -1.86 -14.10 9.68
N LEU A 16 -1.73 -14.88 10.76
CA LEU A 16 -0.92 -14.54 11.94
C LEU A 16 0.58 -14.51 11.59
N GLN A 17 0.95 -13.55 10.74
CA GLN A 17 2.35 -13.27 10.44
C GLN A 17 3.00 -12.34 11.48
N GLY A 18 2.27 -12.08 12.56
CA GLY A 18 2.70 -11.22 13.66
C GLY A 18 1.56 -10.90 14.61
N SER A 19 1.79 -9.93 15.47
CA SER A 19 0.78 -9.41 16.41
C SER A 19 0.70 -7.89 16.36
N TYR A 20 -0.52 -7.39 16.50
CA TYR A 20 -0.83 -5.98 16.68
C TYR A 20 -1.24 -5.70 18.12
N SER A 21 -0.83 -4.58 18.67
CA SER A 21 -1.20 -4.18 20.03
C SER A 21 -1.42 -2.66 20.14
N GLU A 22 -2.30 -2.30 21.08
CA GLU A 22 -2.64 -0.92 21.42
C GLU A 22 -2.24 -0.63 22.87
N ILE A 23 -1.56 0.48 23.10
CA ILE A 23 -1.15 0.93 24.41
C ILE A 23 -1.76 2.30 24.66
N ILE A 24 -2.58 2.42 25.70
CA ILE A 24 -3.25 3.65 26.08
C ILE A 24 -2.75 4.04 27.48
N ASN A 25 -1.92 5.08 27.54
CA ASN A 25 -1.36 5.59 28.79
C ASN A 25 -2.27 6.63 29.47
N ASN A 26 -3.24 7.16 28.72
CA ASN A 26 -4.20 8.13 29.24
C ASN A 26 -5.58 7.86 28.64
N ALA A 27 -6.54 7.51 29.48
CA ALA A 27 -7.91 7.16 29.07
C ALA A 27 -8.68 8.27 28.34
N LYS A 28 -8.19 9.51 28.32
CA LYS A 28 -8.75 10.59 27.50
C LYS A 28 -8.37 10.50 26.03
N PHE A 29 -7.43 9.63 25.69
CA PHE A 29 -6.91 9.43 24.33
C PHE A 29 -7.15 7.98 23.91
N GLU A 30 -8.41 7.64 23.79
CA GLU A 30 -8.85 6.33 23.30
C GLU A 30 -8.37 6.09 21.86
N ILE A 31 -8.15 4.83 21.52
CA ILE A 31 -7.94 4.38 20.16
C ILE A 31 -9.27 3.80 19.69
N ILE A 32 -9.85 4.38 18.66
CA ILE A 32 -11.17 3.98 18.16
C ILE A 32 -11.06 3.42 16.74
N THR A 33 -12.05 2.64 16.33
CA THR A 33 -12.18 2.21 14.93
C THR A 33 -12.65 3.38 14.07
N GLY A 34 -12.03 3.56 12.90
CA GLY A 34 -12.46 4.54 11.91
C GLY A 34 -13.82 4.19 11.30
N ASN A 35 -14.41 5.16 10.62
CA ASN A 35 -15.76 5.03 10.06
C ASN A 35 -15.79 4.49 8.63
N GLU A 36 -14.64 4.43 7.97
CA GLU A 36 -14.49 3.97 6.61
C GLU A 36 -13.69 2.66 6.55
N SER A 37 -13.47 2.14 5.35
CA SER A 37 -12.70 0.91 5.17
C SER A 37 -11.20 1.17 5.31
N GLY A 38 -10.50 0.21 5.89
CA GLY A 38 -9.06 0.14 5.95
C GLY A 38 -8.52 -1.00 5.09
N PHE A 39 -7.32 -1.45 5.44
CA PHE A 39 -6.68 -2.59 4.81
C PHE A 39 -7.14 -3.89 5.50
N ALA A 40 -7.43 -4.92 4.70
CA ALA A 40 -7.40 -6.30 5.17
C ALA A 40 -6.87 -7.21 4.06
N TYR A 41 -6.09 -8.19 4.46
CA TYR A 41 -5.62 -9.20 3.52
C TYR A 41 -6.78 -10.15 3.20
N ASN A 42 -7.28 -10.10 1.96
CA ASN A 42 -8.28 -11.07 1.54
C ASN A 42 -7.62 -12.41 1.19
N ASN A 43 -8.27 -13.51 1.55
CA ASN A 43 -7.75 -14.86 1.36
C ASN A 43 -7.34 -15.12 -0.10
N GLU A 44 -6.07 -15.31 -0.34
CA GLU A 44 -5.41 -15.88 -1.50
C GLU A 44 -5.49 -15.08 -2.82
N TYR A 45 -6.65 -14.50 -3.23
CA TYR A 45 -6.78 -13.80 -4.52
C TYR A 45 -7.78 -12.66 -4.42
N TYR A 46 -7.42 -11.51 -5.03
CA TYR A 46 -8.37 -10.44 -5.26
C TYR A 46 -9.14 -10.71 -6.54
N THR A 47 -10.46 -10.72 -6.45
CA THR A 47 -11.35 -10.74 -7.61
C THR A 47 -11.56 -9.31 -8.12
N ASP A 48 -12.32 -9.18 -9.21
CA ASP A 48 -12.71 -7.87 -9.76
C ASP A 48 -13.34 -6.98 -8.69
N ARG A 49 -12.90 -5.73 -8.62
CA ARG A 49 -13.34 -4.70 -7.67
C ARG A 49 -12.99 -4.97 -6.20
N GLN A 50 -12.24 -5.99 -5.90
CA GLN A 50 -11.68 -6.17 -4.57
C GLN A 50 -10.38 -5.38 -4.45
N ASN A 51 -10.36 -4.48 -3.49
CA ASN A 51 -9.19 -3.71 -3.13
C ASN A 51 -8.88 -3.99 -1.66
N PRO A 52 -7.68 -4.49 -1.33
CA PRO A 52 -7.33 -4.79 0.06
C PRO A 52 -7.45 -3.58 1.00
N PHE A 53 -7.34 -2.37 0.47
CA PHE A 53 -7.49 -1.14 1.24
C PHE A 53 -8.96 -0.69 1.42
N LEU A 54 -9.92 -1.51 1.00
CA LEU A 54 -11.37 -1.29 1.16
C LEU A 54 -12.08 -2.46 1.85
N ASP A 55 -11.33 -3.40 2.42
CA ASP A 55 -11.88 -4.64 2.97
C ASP A 55 -11.77 -4.75 4.51
N GLY A 56 -10.95 -3.90 5.14
CA GLY A 56 -10.66 -3.94 6.57
C GLY A 56 -11.16 -2.74 7.34
N THR A 57 -10.63 -2.61 8.55
CA THR A 57 -10.80 -1.44 9.41
C THR A 57 -9.46 -0.74 9.62
N TYR A 58 -9.50 0.47 10.14
CA TYR A 58 -8.33 1.19 10.61
C TYR A 58 -8.59 1.78 12.00
N ARG A 59 -7.53 2.13 12.69
CA ARG A 59 -7.61 2.70 14.03
C ARG A 59 -7.32 4.19 14.01
N VAL A 60 -7.96 4.94 14.85
CA VAL A 60 -7.86 6.40 14.95
C VAL A 60 -7.42 6.80 16.34
N MET A 61 -6.34 7.57 16.41
CA MET A 61 -5.81 8.19 17.62
C MET A 61 -5.93 9.71 17.53
N LYS A 62 -6.39 10.35 18.59
CA LYS A 62 -6.34 11.81 18.67
C LYS A 62 -4.90 12.26 18.85
N ALA A 63 -4.46 13.20 18.02
CA ALA A 63 -3.12 13.79 18.11
C ALA A 63 -2.90 14.53 19.45
N SER A 64 -1.67 14.45 19.95
CA SER A 64 -1.23 15.05 21.22
C SER A 64 0.24 15.47 21.13
N HIS A 65 0.63 16.54 21.83
CA HIS A 65 2.05 16.94 21.93
C HIS A 65 2.94 15.94 22.70
N HIS A 66 2.32 15.00 23.44
CA HIS A 66 3.03 13.97 24.19
C HIS A 66 2.45 12.60 23.86
N ALA A 67 3.29 11.57 23.89
CA ALA A 67 2.85 10.20 23.66
C ALA A 67 1.88 9.74 24.77
N THR A 68 0.59 9.72 24.49
CA THR A 68 -0.48 9.29 25.38
C THR A 68 -1.13 7.99 24.93
N SER A 69 -0.97 7.65 23.65
CA SER A 69 -1.32 6.35 23.09
C SER A 69 -0.34 5.98 21.99
N GLN A 70 -0.21 4.70 21.74
CA GLN A 70 0.57 4.17 20.64
C GLN A 70 0.03 2.83 20.18
N VAL A 71 0.38 2.45 18.97
CA VAL A 71 0.12 1.12 18.40
C VAL A 71 1.43 0.51 17.96
N GLU A 72 1.51 -0.82 18.01
CA GLU A 72 2.69 -1.57 17.66
C GLU A 72 2.34 -2.76 16.78
N TRP A 73 3.13 -2.98 15.73
CA TRP A 73 3.08 -4.14 14.86
C TRP A 73 4.36 -4.96 15.04
N HIS A 74 4.22 -6.19 15.54
CA HIS A 74 5.30 -7.12 15.81
C HIS A 74 5.29 -8.24 14.77
N PRO A 75 6.22 -8.24 13.79
CA PRO A 75 6.26 -9.26 12.76
C PRO A 75 6.85 -10.57 13.26
N ASN A 76 6.34 -11.70 12.77
CA ASN A 76 6.95 -13.02 12.91
C ASN A 76 7.76 -13.34 11.66
N PHE A 77 9.05 -13.02 11.66
CA PHE A 77 9.90 -13.29 10.51
C PHE A 77 10.24 -14.78 10.39
N PRO A 78 10.12 -15.37 9.19
CA PRO A 78 10.51 -16.76 8.95
C PRO A 78 12.03 -16.97 8.96
N GLU A 79 12.80 -15.94 8.60
CA GLU A 79 14.26 -15.97 8.57
C GLU A 79 14.87 -14.60 8.84
N ASN A 80 16.13 -14.59 9.23
CA ASN A 80 16.91 -13.36 9.35
C ASN A 80 17.15 -12.76 7.96
N GLY A 81 17.07 -11.45 7.84
CA GLY A 81 17.32 -10.84 6.52
C GLY A 81 16.96 -9.37 6.41
N TRP A 82 17.13 -8.87 5.20
CA TRP A 82 16.75 -7.52 4.84
C TRP A 82 15.31 -7.49 4.37
N TYR A 83 14.45 -6.71 5.02
CA TYR A 83 13.05 -6.54 4.66
C TYR A 83 12.76 -5.07 4.34
N TRP A 84 12.01 -4.86 3.27
CA TRP A 84 11.40 -3.58 2.95
C TRP A 84 10.25 -3.34 3.93
N VAL A 85 10.17 -2.16 4.53
CA VAL A 85 9.10 -1.82 5.47
C VAL A 85 8.22 -0.76 4.85
N SER A 86 6.93 -1.04 4.81
CA SER A 86 5.89 -0.12 4.34
C SER A 86 4.74 -0.09 5.34
N VAL A 87 4.11 1.07 5.47
CA VAL A 87 2.95 1.27 6.34
C VAL A 87 1.72 1.61 5.52
N ALA A 88 0.56 1.19 5.99
CA ALA A 88 -0.74 1.61 5.50
C ALA A 88 -1.45 2.43 6.58
N TYR A 89 -2.25 3.38 6.14
CA TYR A 89 -3.12 4.20 6.98
C TYR A 89 -4.28 4.73 6.15
N HIS A 90 -5.30 5.22 6.81
CA HIS A 90 -6.40 5.93 6.17
C HIS A 90 -6.15 7.45 6.25
N THR A 91 -6.44 8.19 5.18
CA THR A 91 -6.36 9.65 5.18
C THR A 91 -7.72 10.23 5.55
N GLU A 92 -7.80 10.82 6.72
CA GLU A 92 -8.96 11.59 7.20
C GLU A 92 -8.84 13.07 6.82
N ASP A 93 -9.93 13.78 6.76
CA ASP A 93 -9.95 15.23 6.48
C ASP A 93 -9.07 16.05 7.45
N ASN A 94 -9.00 15.58 8.70
CA ASN A 94 -8.22 16.19 9.77
C ASN A 94 -6.98 15.39 10.16
N SER A 95 -6.46 14.52 9.29
CA SER A 95 -5.18 13.83 9.49
C SER A 95 -4.04 14.83 9.70
N VAL A 96 -3.05 14.45 10.51
CA VAL A 96 -1.87 15.27 10.76
C VAL A 96 -0.81 15.11 9.64
N PRO A 97 0.05 16.14 9.41
CA PRO A 97 1.12 16.03 8.42
C PRO A 97 2.41 15.40 8.98
N ASP A 98 2.45 15.03 10.26
CA ASP A 98 3.67 14.67 11.00
C ASP A 98 3.46 13.45 11.91
N ALA A 99 2.80 12.40 11.43
CA ALA A 99 2.68 11.14 12.17
C ALA A 99 4.06 10.48 12.39
N HIS A 100 4.39 10.13 13.65
CA HIS A 100 5.68 9.62 14.05
C HIS A 100 5.71 8.10 14.11
N TYR A 101 6.35 7.49 13.11
CA TYR A 101 6.64 6.07 13.06
C TYR A 101 8.07 5.79 13.53
N THR A 102 8.27 4.68 14.22
CA THR A 102 9.59 4.17 14.61
C THR A 102 9.69 2.71 14.21
N VAL A 103 10.69 2.38 13.40
CA VAL A 103 11.05 1.00 13.06
C VAL A 103 12.11 0.53 14.02
N ARG A 104 11.84 -0.53 14.79
CA ARG A 104 12.78 -1.23 15.67
C ARG A 104 13.32 -2.45 14.92
N HIS A 105 14.62 -2.46 14.68
CA HIS A 105 15.29 -3.45 13.86
C HIS A 105 16.64 -3.86 14.51
N SER A 106 17.34 -4.83 13.96
CA SER A 106 18.54 -5.41 14.59
C SER A 106 19.70 -4.42 14.85
N ALA A 107 19.74 -3.28 14.16
CA ALA A 107 20.73 -2.24 14.41
C ALA A 107 20.24 -1.12 15.36
N GLY A 108 19.06 -1.26 15.94
CA GLY A 108 18.44 -0.26 16.81
C GLY A 108 17.10 0.26 16.29
N THR A 109 16.87 1.56 16.37
CA THR A 109 15.62 2.19 15.94
C THR A 109 15.87 3.28 14.91
N THR A 110 14.92 3.40 13.95
CA THR A 110 14.91 4.50 12.98
C THR A 110 13.53 5.13 12.98
N SER A 111 13.49 6.45 13.15
CA SER A 111 12.23 7.22 13.21
C SER A 111 11.93 7.90 11.89
N PHE A 112 10.63 8.02 11.59
CA PHE A 112 10.10 8.63 10.37
C PHE A 112 8.95 9.57 10.71
N THR A 113 8.85 10.65 9.96
CA THR A 113 7.69 11.53 9.97
C THR A 113 6.92 11.32 8.67
N VAL A 114 5.64 10.94 8.79
CA VAL A 114 4.78 10.62 7.65
C VAL A 114 3.62 11.61 7.58
N ASN A 115 3.43 12.21 6.42
CA ASN A 115 2.29 13.09 6.17
C ASN A 115 1.05 12.25 5.86
N GLN A 116 0.17 12.08 6.84
CA GLN A 116 -1.07 11.32 6.68
C GLN A 116 -2.22 12.09 6.04
N LYS A 117 -2.03 13.39 5.70
CA LYS A 117 -3.00 14.15 4.89
C LYS A 117 -3.11 13.64 3.45
N MET A 118 -2.22 12.76 3.05
CA MET A 118 -2.16 12.18 1.71
C MET A 118 -1.61 10.75 1.79
N GLY A 119 -1.83 9.98 0.77
CA GLY A 119 -1.25 8.64 0.64
C GLY A 119 -1.99 7.54 1.41
N GLY A 120 -3.18 7.81 1.96
CA GLY A 120 -4.03 6.76 2.53
C GLY A 120 -4.51 5.76 1.50
N GLY A 121 -4.80 4.53 1.94
CA GLY A 121 -5.26 3.45 1.07
C GLY A 121 -4.18 2.89 0.13
N THR A 122 -2.91 2.94 0.54
CA THR A 122 -1.77 2.39 -0.20
C THR A 122 -0.61 2.07 0.76
N TRP A 123 0.43 1.41 0.24
CA TRP A 123 1.65 1.15 0.99
C TRP A 123 2.62 2.32 0.88
N ILE A 124 2.94 2.95 1.99
CA ILE A 124 3.96 4.01 2.09
C ILE A 124 5.26 3.39 2.58
N TYR A 125 6.26 3.42 1.72
CA TYR A 125 7.58 2.86 1.99
C TYR A 125 8.36 3.71 2.99
N LEU A 126 8.85 3.08 4.05
CA LEU A 126 9.70 3.74 5.05
C LEU A 126 11.19 3.49 4.80
N GLY A 127 11.58 2.24 4.54
CA GLY A 127 12.98 1.91 4.37
C GLY A 127 13.21 0.40 4.29
N LYS A 128 14.48 0.03 4.09
CA LYS A 128 14.94 -1.36 4.09
C LYS A 128 15.83 -1.58 5.30
N PHE A 129 15.47 -2.53 6.16
CA PHE A 129 16.16 -2.81 7.41
C PHE A 129 16.50 -4.29 7.52
N TYR A 130 17.56 -4.58 8.28
CA TYR A 130 17.91 -5.95 8.63
C TYR A 130 17.22 -6.33 9.93
N PHE A 131 16.55 -7.48 9.92
CA PHE A 131 15.88 -8.04 11.08
C PHE A 131 16.43 -9.43 11.41
N ASN A 132 16.70 -9.69 12.67
CA ASN A 132 16.85 -11.04 13.18
C ASN A 132 15.46 -11.51 13.65
N LYS A 133 15.06 -12.69 13.24
CA LYS A 133 13.71 -13.22 13.53
C LYS A 133 13.39 -13.37 15.02
N ASP A 134 14.44 -13.54 15.84
CA ASP A 134 14.32 -13.78 17.28
C ASP A 134 14.47 -12.48 18.12
N ASP A 135 14.70 -11.33 17.47
CA ASP A 135 14.75 -10.02 18.13
C ASP A 135 13.34 -9.47 18.41
N ASP A 136 13.25 -8.52 19.33
CA ASP A 136 12.02 -7.76 19.58
C ASP A 136 11.80 -6.69 18.49
N ASN A 137 11.42 -7.17 17.31
CA ASN A 137 11.18 -6.33 16.15
C ASN A 137 9.79 -5.71 16.19
N ALA A 138 9.69 -4.43 15.81
CA ALA A 138 8.39 -3.75 15.72
C ALA A 138 8.41 -2.55 14.79
N VAL A 139 7.24 -2.17 14.32
CA VAL A 139 6.94 -0.81 13.91
C VAL A 139 6.00 -0.21 14.95
N ILE A 140 6.30 1.01 15.38
CA ILE A 140 5.58 1.71 16.44
C ILE A 140 5.07 3.02 15.86
N LEU A 141 3.81 3.34 16.09
CA LEU A 141 3.20 4.63 15.77
C LEU A 141 2.66 5.25 17.06
N THR A 142 3.14 6.43 17.39
CA THR A 142 2.62 7.18 18.54
C THR A 142 1.60 8.22 18.10
N ASN A 143 0.77 8.70 19.03
CA ASN A 143 -0.14 9.80 18.74
C ASN A 143 0.51 11.19 18.91
N VAL A 144 1.82 11.28 18.89
CA VAL A 144 2.55 12.54 18.95
C VAL A 144 2.41 13.31 17.65
N SER A 145 2.07 14.57 17.74
CA SER A 145 2.08 15.53 16.62
C SER A 145 2.17 16.96 17.16
N ASP A 146 2.80 17.83 16.40
CA ASP A 146 2.77 19.28 16.66
C ASP A 146 1.49 19.94 16.15
N HIS A 147 0.63 19.16 15.47
CA HIS A 147 -0.62 19.63 14.88
C HIS A 147 -1.83 19.03 15.58
N HIS A 148 -2.94 19.78 15.54
CA HIS A 148 -4.23 19.25 15.96
C HIS A 148 -4.81 18.36 14.86
N GLY A 149 -5.41 17.23 15.25
CA GLY A 149 -6.05 16.34 14.31
C GLY A 149 -6.05 14.90 14.80
N VAL A 150 -6.02 13.98 13.86
CA VAL A 150 -5.98 12.56 14.12
C VAL A 150 -4.79 11.89 13.42
N ILE A 151 -4.35 10.80 14.01
CA ILE A 151 -3.34 9.89 13.48
C ILE A 151 -4.05 8.56 13.27
N THR A 152 -3.95 8.02 12.08
CA THR A 152 -4.58 6.75 11.74
C THR A 152 -3.53 5.64 11.63
N ALA A 153 -3.93 4.45 12.00
CA ALA A 153 -3.10 3.25 12.02
C ALA A 153 -3.87 2.09 11.39
N ASP A 154 -3.19 1.30 10.58
CA ASP A 154 -3.81 0.21 9.84
C ASP A 154 -2.85 -0.97 9.81
N ALA A 155 -2.14 -1.21 8.73
CA ALA A 155 -1.26 -2.35 8.57
C ALA A 155 0.20 -1.96 8.34
N VAL A 156 1.10 -2.90 8.64
CA VAL A 156 2.53 -2.81 8.30
C VAL A 156 2.94 -4.05 7.51
N ARG A 157 3.67 -3.80 6.44
CA ARG A 157 4.18 -4.81 5.54
C ARG A 157 5.70 -4.84 5.57
N PHE A 158 6.24 -6.03 5.70
CA PHE A 158 7.67 -6.31 5.69
C PHE A 158 8.00 -7.24 4.52
N GLY A 159 8.85 -6.81 3.61
CA GLY A 159 9.21 -7.59 2.43
C GLY A 159 8.23 -7.48 1.27
N GLY A 160 8.28 -8.41 0.34
CA GLY A 160 7.35 -8.53 -0.79
C GLY A 160 7.36 -7.42 -1.84
N GLY A 161 8.17 -6.37 -1.66
CA GLY A 161 8.15 -5.17 -2.47
C GLY A 161 6.96 -4.27 -2.13
N MET A 162 6.63 -3.31 -2.97
CA MET A 162 5.53 -2.36 -2.76
C MET A 162 4.41 -2.57 -3.76
N GLY A 163 3.17 -2.26 -3.32
CA GLY A 163 2.00 -2.29 -4.17
C GLY A 163 1.38 -3.68 -4.32
N ASN A 164 0.42 -3.79 -5.22
CA ASN A 164 -0.26 -5.04 -5.52
C ASN A 164 0.68 -6.02 -6.21
N ILE A 165 0.36 -7.31 -6.14
CA ILE A 165 1.08 -8.34 -6.89
C ILE A 165 0.86 -8.08 -8.38
N ALA A 166 1.96 -8.08 -9.16
CA ALA A 166 1.90 -7.93 -10.60
C ALA A 166 1.10 -9.09 -11.23
N ARG A 167 0.15 -8.74 -12.09
CA ARG A 167 -0.65 -9.72 -12.83
C ARG A 167 -0.15 -9.79 -14.26
N ARG A 168 -0.09 -10.99 -14.80
CA ARG A 168 0.25 -11.19 -16.21
C ARG A 168 -0.96 -10.84 -17.08
N PRO A 169 -0.74 -10.34 -18.32
CA PRO A 169 -1.84 -10.10 -19.27
C PRO A 169 -2.71 -11.33 -19.53
N ALA A 170 -2.14 -12.54 -19.47
CA ALA A 170 -2.88 -13.79 -19.57
C ALA A 170 -3.88 -14.03 -18.42
N ASP A 171 -3.69 -13.36 -17.29
CA ASP A 171 -4.59 -13.45 -16.15
C ASP A 171 -5.93 -12.76 -16.45
N GLN A 172 -5.98 -11.92 -17.49
CA GLN A 172 -7.23 -11.30 -17.95
C GLN A 172 -8.27 -12.33 -18.43
N GLU A 173 -7.84 -13.42 -19.07
CA GLU A 173 -8.76 -14.50 -19.47
C GLU A 173 -9.31 -15.22 -18.23
N VAL A 174 -8.45 -15.48 -17.28
CA VAL A 174 -8.82 -16.06 -15.98
C VAL A 174 -9.79 -15.12 -15.25
N PHE A 175 -9.50 -13.84 -15.28
CA PHE A 175 -10.30 -12.81 -14.65
C PHE A 175 -11.71 -12.70 -15.29
N ASN A 176 -11.79 -12.67 -16.62
CA ASN A 176 -13.05 -12.68 -17.34
C ASN A 176 -13.88 -13.95 -17.03
N ALA A 177 -13.19 -15.08 -16.78
CA ALA A 177 -13.83 -16.31 -16.34
C ALA A 177 -14.33 -16.25 -14.87
N LEU A 178 -13.71 -15.43 -14.01
CA LEU A 178 -14.18 -15.21 -12.63
C LEU A 178 -15.47 -14.40 -12.55
N SER A 179 -15.78 -13.61 -13.56
CA SER A 179 -17.04 -12.89 -13.69
C SER A 179 -18.23 -13.83 -13.95
N ASP A 180 -17.96 -15.07 -14.41
CA ASP A 180 -18.94 -16.12 -14.62
C ASP A 180 -18.92 -17.09 -13.43
N PRO A 181 -19.96 -17.12 -12.56
CA PRO A 181 -20.00 -17.99 -11.39
C PRO A 181 -19.81 -19.48 -11.70
N SER A 182 -20.20 -19.93 -12.91
CA SER A 182 -20.07 -21.33 -13.33
C SER A 182 -18.62 -21.73 -13.61
N LYS A 183 -17.75 -20.80 -13.95
CA LYS A 183 -16.34 -21.00 -14.29
C LYS A 183 -15.38 -20.67 -13.14
N ARG A 184 -15.89 -20.00 -12.09
CA ARG A 184 -15.10 -19.43 -11.00
C ARG A 184 -14.14 -20.42 -10.35
N LYS A 185 -14.61 -21.63 -10.04
CA LYS A 185 -13.80 -22.66 -9.35
C LYS A 185 -12.59 -23.11 -10.17
N ASN A 186 -12.75 -23.27 -11.48
CA ASN A 186 -11.68 -23.68 -12.37
C ASN A 186 -10.71 -22.54 -12.66
N ALA A 187 -11.25 -21.32 -12.76
CA ALA A 187 -10.45 -20.11 -12.94
C ALA A 187 -9.55 -19.84 -11.73
N LEU A 188 -10.05 -19.98 -10.52
CA LEU A 188 -9.28 -19.84 -9.28
C LEU A 188 -8.12 -20.85 -9.21
N SER A 189 -8.34 -22.10 -9.61
CA SER A 189 -7.29 -23.12 -9.57
C SER A 189 -6.18 -22.90 -10.60
N SER A 190 -6.47 -22.26 -11.72
CA SER A 190 -5.46 -21.87 -12.70
C SER A 190 -4.74 -20.57 -12.34
N PHE A 191 -5.40 -19.67 -11.61
CA PHE A 191 -4.81 -18.42 -11.13
C PHE A 191 -3.69 -18.69 -10.10
N THR A 192 -3.86 -19.69 -9.22
CA THR A 192 -2.83 -20.08 -8.23
C THR A 192 -1.51 -20.51 -8.85
N LYS A 193 -1.55 -21.04 -10.08
CA LYS A 193 -0.34 -21.52 -10.75
C LYS A 193 0.49 -20.43 -11.41
N ASN A 194 -0.06 -19.23 -11.53
CA ASN A 194 0.54 -18.11 -12.27
C ASN A 194 0.98 -16.94 -11.40
N VAL A 195 1.04 -17.12 -10.07
CA VAL A 195 1.57 -16.09 -9.16
C VAL A 195 3.01 -15.81 -9.55
N SER A 196 3.29 -14.59 -9.97
CA SER A 196 4.66 -14.17 -10.29
C SER A 196 5.49 -14.18 -9.01
N GLU A 197 6.66 -14.78 -9.06
CA GLU A 197 7.64 -14.62 -8.00
C GLU A 197 7.96 -13.13 -7.85
N THR A 198 8.12 -12.64 -6.62
CA THR A 198 8.57 -11.29 -6.40
C THR A 198 10.06 -11.20 -6.74
N SER A 199 10.49 -10.08 -7.34
CA SER A 199 11.90 -9.82 -7.63
C SER A 199 12.74 -9.60 -6.38
N GLY A 200 12.10 -9.37 -5.23
CA GLY A 200 12.73 -8.94 -3.98
C GLY A 200 13.18 -7.48 -3.99
N GLN A 201 12.81 -6.73 -5.04
CA GLN A 201 13.02 -5.29 -5.11
C GLN A 201 11.75 -4.55 -4.71
N ALA A 202 11.90 -3.30 -4.28
CA ALA A 202 10.75 -2.44 -4.06
C ALA A 202 10.01 -2.20 -5.38
N ARG A 203 8.70 -2.36 -5.38
CA ARG A 203 7.87 -2.28 -6.60
C ARG A 203 7.98 -0.93 -7.33
N PHE A 204 8.19 0.16 -6.61
CA PHE A 204 8.36 1.47 -7.25
C PHE A 204 9.61 1.56 -8.16
N TRP A 205 10.54 0.62 -8.06
CA TRP A 205 11.68 0.51 -8.98
C TRP A 205 11.34 -0.28 -10.25
N GLU A 206 10.23 -0.99 -10.26
CA GLU A 206 9.89 -1.92 -11.32
C GLU A 206 8.87 -1.39 -12.33
N GLY A 207 8.11 -0.34 -11.98
CA GLY A 207 7.11 0.21 -12.88
C GLY A 207 6.51 1.54 -12.42
N ALA A 208 5.97 2.30 -13.36
CA ALA A 208 5.40 3.62 -13.13
C ALA A 208 4.20 3.55 -12.16
N ARG A 209 3.35 2.54 -12.30
CA ARG A 209 2.20 2.30 -11.42
C ARG A 209 2.62 2.24 -9.96
N TYR A 210 3.63 1.45 -9.65
CA TYR A 210 4.10 1.25 -8.28
C TYR A 210 4.82 2.46 -7.72
N TRP A 211 5.54 3.20 -8.58
CA TRP A 211 6.10 4.49 -8.21
C TRP A 211 5.02 5.49 -7.79
N LEU A 212 3.95 5.61 -8.59
CA LEU A 212 2.85 6.51 -8.30
C LEU A 212 2.09 6.10 -7.02
N GLN A 213 1.91 4.81 -6.80
CA GLN A 213 1.36 4.28 -5.56
C GLN A 213 2.22 4.70 -4.36
N TRP A 214 3.52 4.50 -4.45
CA TRP A 214 4.45 4.91 -3.40
C TRP A 214 4.48 6.43 -3.20
N ALA A 215 4.37 7.22 -4.27
CA ALA A 215 4.34 8.67 -4.22
C ALA A 215 3.02 9.23 -3.66
N GLY A 216 2.02 8.40 -3.38
CA GLY A 216 0.74 8.82 -2.82
C GLY A 216 -0.24 9.38 -3.85
N ALA A 217 -0.12 8.99 -5.11
CA ALA A 217 -1.10 9.33 -6.13
C ALA A 217 -2.47 8.72 -5.78
N PRO A 218 -3.60 9.34 -6.19
CA PRO A 218 -4.91 8.75 -6.00
C PRO A 218 -5.04 7.37 -6.67
N TYR A 219 -5.85 6.49 -6.09
CA TYR A 219 -6.03 5.12 -6.56
C TYR A 219 -6.43 5.06 -8.04
N ASN A 220 -7.36 5.88 -8.48
CA ASN A 220 -7.81 5.94 -9.87
C ASN A 220 -6.73 6.42 -10.86
N VAL A 221 -5.64 7.00 -10.37
CA VAL A 221 -4.50 7.41 -11.19
C VAL A 221 -3.57 6.23 -11.45
N PHE A 222 -3.23 5.44 -10.43
CA PHE A 222 -2.28 4.33 -10.58
C PHE A 222 -2.93 2.95 -10.74
N SER A 223 -4.25 2.84 -10.59
CA SER A 223 -4.98 1.60 -10.71
C SER A 223 -6.27 1.79 -11.52
N PHE A 224 -6.12 2.28 -12.75
CA PHE A 224 -7.22 2.58 -13.67
C PHE A 224 -8.10 1.37 -13.95
N SER A 225 -7.52 0.18 -14.05
CA SER A 225 -8.25 -1.07 -14.25
C SER A 225 -8.70 -1.72 -12.93
N GLU A 226 -8.70 -0.99 -11.82
CA GLU A 226 -9.08 -1.49 -10.50
C GLU A 226 -8.24 -2.72 -10.06
N GLY A 227 -6.97 -2.76 -10.46
CA GLY A 227 -6.04 -3.86 -10.17
C GLY A 227 -6.21 -5.11 -11.03
N LEU A 228 -7.00 -5.04 -12.09
CA LEU A 228 -7.27 -6.17 -12.98
C LEU A 228 -6.13 -6.50 -13.91
N ASN A 229 -5.37 -5.49 -14.31
CA ASN A 229 -4.32 -5.64 -15.29
C ASN A 229 -3.18 -4.66 -15.00
N ASP A 230 -2.12 -5.15 -14.38
CA ASP A 230 -0.95 -4.36 -14.04
C ASP A 230 -0.28 -3.71 -15.25
N TYR A 231 -0.29 -4.40 -16.38
CA TYR A 231 0.29 -3.86 -17.61
C TYR A 231 -0.51 -2.66 -18.14
N VAL A 232 -1.83 -2.77 -18.17
CA VAL A 232 -2.72 -1.66 -18.55
C VAL A 232 -2.58 -0.52 -17.56
N ASP A 233 -2.57 -0.80 -16.26
CA ASP A 233 -2.41 0.21 -15.22
C ASP A 233 -1.07 0.92 -15.34
N ASP A 234 0.03 0.19 -15.61
CA ASP A 234 1.36 0.77 -15.71
C ASP A 234 1.50 1.75 -16.88
N TYR A 235 0.99 1.42 -18.07
CA TYR A 235 1.08 2.37 -19.18
C TYR A 235 0.04 3.50 -19.09
N SER A 236 -1.15 3.24 -18.55
CA SER A 236 -2.22 4.23 -18.44
C SER A 236 -1.93 5.26 -17.36
N CYS A 237 -1.33 4.84 -16.24
CA CYS A 237 -1.08 5.73 -15.10
C CYS A 237 -0.16 6.91 -15.44
N ARG A 238 0.69 6.79 -16.45
CA ARG A 238 1.60 7.86 -16.88
C ARG A 238 0.82 9.08 -17.39
N GLY A 239 -0.16 8.86 -18.27
CA GLY A 239 -1.04 9.93 -18.74
C GLY A 239 -2.00 10.43 -17.67
N LEU A 240 -2.58 9.52 -16.89
CA LEU A 240 -3.48 9.87 -15.80
C LEU A 240 -2.78 10.71 -14.72
N TRP A 241 -1.51 10.41 -14.43
CA TRP A 241 -0.68 11.21 -13.53
C TRP A 241 -0.52 12.65 -14.01
N VAL A 242 -0.16 12.84 -15.29
CA VAL A 242 -0.02 14.18 -15.87
C VAL A 242 -1.34 14.93 -15.81
N ASN A 243 -2.44 14.28 -16.16
CA ASN A 243 -3.76 14.90 -16.08
C ASN A 243 -4.09 15.31 -14.64
N TRP A 244 -3.85 14.43 -13.65
CA TRP A 244 -4.12 14.75 -12.25
C TRP A 244 -3.24 15.89 -11.73
N LEU A 245 -1.98 15.96 -12.12
CA LEU A 245 -1.13 17.08 -11.77
C LEU A 245 -1.71 18.41 -12.30
N ASN A 246 -2.18 18.41 -13.55
CA ASN A 246 -2.64 19.60 -14.24
C ASN A 246 -4.12 19.95 -14.00
N TYR A 247 -4.94 19.03 -13.51
CA TYR A 247 -6.36 19.24 -13.27
C TYR A 247 -6.60 20.31 -12.20
N GLY A 248 -7.74 21.01 -12.31
CA GLY A 248 -8.00 22.20 -11.52
C GLY A 248 -7.18 23.43 -11.98
N SER A 249 -6.52 23.34 -13.13
CA SER A 249 -5.73 24.43 -13.74
C SER A 249 -6.60 25.31 -14.64
N ALA A 250 -6.03 26.42 -15.11
CA ALA A 250 -6.69 27.29 -16.09
C ALA A 250 -7.05 26.57 -17.40
N ASN A 251 -6.32 25.52 -17.76
CA ASN A 251 -6.53 24.72 -18.97
C ASN A 251 -7.52 23.57 -18.79
N VAL A 252 -7.67 23.05 -17.57
CA VAL A 252 -8.59 21.96 -17.21
C VAL A 252 -9.27 22.28 -15.88
N PRO A 253 -10.19 23.28 -15.87
CA PRO A 253 -10.74 23.81 -14.62
C PRO A 253 -11.76 22.91 -13.93
N ASP A 254 -12.43 22.04 -14.70
CA ASP A 254 -13.59 21.30 -14.23
C ASP A 254 -13.24 19.94 -13.58
N SER A 255 -11.97 19.64 -13.40
CA SER A 255 -11.52 18.35 -12.83
C SER A 255 -10.66 18.55 -11.59
N THR A 256 -10.81 17.62 -10.63
CA THR A 256 -10.02 17.61 -9.41
C THR A 256 -8.56 17.26 -9.71
N GLY A 257 -7.63 18.04 -9.18
CA GLY A 257 -6.20 17.79 -9.34
C GLY A 257 -5.37 18.74 -8.48
N LEU A 258 -4.06 18.78 -8.73
CA LEU A 258 -3.11 19.59 -7.94
C LEU A 258 -2.90 21.00 -8.49
N ASN A 259 -3.48 21.33 -9.63
CA ASN A 259 -3.31 22.63 -10.29
C ASN A 259 -1.82 23.00 -10.54
N ILE A 260 -1.03 22.01 -10.90
CA ILE A 260 0.38 22.19 -11.27
C ILE A 260 0.44 22.31 -12.79
N PRO A 261 0.86 23.46 -13.35
CA PRO A 261 0.92 23.63 -14.80
C PRO A 261 1.99 22.72 -15.40
N ILE A 262 1.60 21.92 -16.38
CA ILE A 262 2.49 21.02 -17.11
C ILE A 262 2.50 21.46 -18.58
N ASP A 263 3.63 21.97 -19.04
CA ASP A 263 3.81 22.39 -20.45
C ASP A 263 4.19 21.21 -21.35
N LEU A 264 4.93 20.23 -20.82
CA LEU A 264 5.42 19.09 -21.59
C LEU A 264 5.52 17.85 -20.69
N SER A 265 5.04 16.73 -21.19
CA SER A 265 5.27 15.42 -20.61
C SER A 265 6.06 14.53 -21.55
N PHE A 266 7.10 13.88 -21.02
CA PHE A 266 7.92 12.95 -21.76
C PHE A 266 7.94 11.59 -21.08
N ALA A 267 7.53 10.53 -21.82
CA ALA A 267 7.59 9.15 -21.37
C ALA A 267 8.60 8.38 -22.21
N PHE A 268 9.64 7.89 -21.55
CA PHE A 268 10.63 7.00 -22.17
C PHE A 268 10.27 5.56 -21.88
N HIS A 269 10.08 4.76 -22.92
CA HIS A 269 9.78 3.32 -22.79
C HIS A 269 10.30 2.55 -24.00
N SER A 270 10.52 1.24 -23.84
CA SER A 270 10.73 0.32 -24.96
C SER A 270 9.37 -0.19 -25.45
N ASP A 271 9.24 -0.45 -26.72
CA ASP A 271 8.04 -1.09 -27.27
C ASP A 271 7.91 -2.51 -26.72
N ALA A 272 6.73 -2.85 -26.25
CA ALA A 272 6.41 -4.19 -25.83
C ALA A 272 6.18 -5.07 -27.06
N GLY A 273 7.24 -5.71 -27.52
CA GLY A 273 7.20 -6.85 -28.45
C GLY A 273 6.49 -6.62 -29.78
N CYS A 274 7.21 -6.71 -30.88
CA CYS A 274 6.62 -6.97 -32.18
C CYS A 274 5.89 -8.31 -32.14
N LYS A 275 4.60 -8.34 -32.48
CA LYS A 275 4.07 -9.55 -33.08
C LYS A 275 4.92 -9.79 -34.31
N LEU A 276 5.64 -10.89 -34.35
CA LEU A 276 6.17 -11.40 -35.60
C LEU A 276 4.95 -11.66 -36.48
N ASP A 277 4.67 -10.75 -37.40
CA ASP A 277 3.80 -11.06 -38.52
C ASP A 277 4.50 -12.18 -39.29
N THR A 278 4.03 -13.40 -39.09
CA THR A 278 4.32 -14.50 -39.99
C THR A 278 3.60 -14.19 -41.31
N VAL A 279 4.35 -13.66 -42.26
CA VAL A 279 3.95 -13.62 -43.64
C VAL A 279 3.92 -15.06 -44.16
#